data_d82e81fec99c2af36f459ea228174456
#
_entry.id   d82e81fec99c2af36f459ea228174456
#
_cell.length_a   1.000
_cell.length_b   1.000
_cell.length_c   1.000
_cell.angle_alpha   90.00
_cell.angle_beta   90.00
_cell.angle_gamma   90.00
#
_symmetry.space_group_name_H-M   'P 1'
#
loop_
_entity.id
_entity.type
_entity.pdbx_description
1 polymer ?
#
loop_
_entity_poly.entity_id
_entity_poly.type
_entity_poly.pdbx_seq_one_letter_code
_entity_poly.pdbx_strand_id
1 'polypeptide(L)'
;LKECVAIDSDAHRLVRVEENLARLNHHATLICAEAQEVEGWHNGELFDRILLDAPCSATGVIRRHPDIRWLRQASDIAPLVAIQAQLLQQMWQILKPGGKLLYATCSIFPEENAQQIQAFIEQHPEAEIIALPPELHSVSTATNAIGLQILPGNGNMDGFYYALLHKPSQS
;
A
#
# COMPACT_ATOMS: atom_id res chain seq x y z
N LEU A 1 15.92 -9.69 7.54
CA LEU A 1 15.97 -9.02 6.24
C LEU A 1 17.40 -8.98 5.75
N LYS A 2 17.64 -9.34 4.49
CA LYS A 2 18.97 -9.28 3.89
C LYS A 2 19.28 -7.87 3.40
N GLU A 3 18.28 -7.23 2.83
CA GLU A 3 18.30 -5.86 2.35
C GLU A 3 16.92 -5.23 2.50
N CYS A 4 16.85 -3.94 2.75
CA CYS A 4 15.62 -3.15 2.81
C CYS A 4 15.83 -1.86 2.04
N VAL A 5 14.89 -1.52 1.15
CA VAL A 5 14.86 -0.26 0.42
C VAL A 5 13.59 0.48 0.82
N ALA A 6 13.70 1.74 1.18
CA ALA A 6 12.59 2.63 1.48
C ALA A 6 12.59 3.81 0.52
N ILE A 7 11.45 4.06 -0.12
CA ILE A 7 11.30 5.08 -1.14
C ILE A 7 10.20 6.03 -0.71
N ASP A 8 10.45 7.31 -0.82
CA ASP A 8 9.45 8.37 -0.66
C ASP A 8 9.83 9.55 -1.56
N SER A 9 8.86 10.21 -2.16
CA SER A 9 9.09 11.41 -2.97
C SER A 9 9.39 12.64 -2.11
N ASP A 10 9.09 12.61 -0.81
CA ASP A 10 9.35 13.70 0.14
C ASP A 10 10.62 13.43 0.96
N ALA A 11 11.69 14.19 0.65
CA ALA A 11 12.95 14.12 1.37
C ALA A 11 12.82 14.38 2.89
N HIS A 12 11.87 15.23 3.32
CA HIS A 12 11.65 15.49 4.75
C HIS A 12 11.04 14.29 5.48
N ARG A 13 10.24 13.49 4.78
CA ARG A 13 9.74 12.22 5.33
C ARG A 13 10.85 11.18 5.46
N LEU A 14 11.76 11.12 4.51
CA LEU A 14 12.93 10.22 4.57
C LEU A 14 13.85 10.53 5.75
N VAL A 15 14.04 11.80 6.12
CA VAL A 15 14.80 12.15 7.34
C VAL A 15 14.19 11.49 8.58
N ARG A 16 12.86 11.48 8.71
CA ARG A 16 12.18 10.80 9.84
C ARG A 16 12.35 9.28 9.80
N VAL A 17 12.41 8.71 8.59
CA VAL A 17 12.70 7.28 8.42
C VAL A 17 14.12 6.98 8.89
N GLU A 18 15.11 7.79 8.51
CA GLU A 18 16.50 7.65 8.94
C GLU A 18 16.65 7.73 10.46
N GLU A 19 16.02 8.73 11.10
CA GLU A 19 16.01 8.89 12.55
C GLU A 19 15.42 7.66 13.27
N ASN A 20 14.32 7.10 12.73
CA ASN A 20 13.70 5.91 13.29
C ASN A 20 14.58 4.66 13.10
N LEU A 21 15.20 4.49 11.94
CA LEU A 21 16.14 3.40 11.69
C LEU A 21 17.32 3.46 12.65
N ALA A 22 17.91 4.64 12.83
CA ALA A 22 19.01 4.86 13.78
C ALA A 22 18.59 4.52 15.22
N ARG A 23 17.43 5.02 15.67
CA ARG A 23 16.88 4.75 17.01
C ARG A 23 16.64 3.26 17.27
N LEU A 24 16.23 2.52 16.24
CA LEU A 24 15.94 1.07 16.32
C LEU A 24 17.15 0.19 16.01
N ASN A 25 18.30 0.79 15.68
CA ASN A 25 19.49 0.10 15.21
C ASN A 25 19.22 -0.82 14.01
N HIS A 26 18.46 -0.29 13.04
CA HIS A 26 18.16 -0.92 11.77
C HIS A 26 18.74 -0.10 10.61
N HIS A 27 18.89 -0.75 9.45
CA HIS A 27 19.42 -0.15 8.24
C HIS A 27 18.48 -0.39 7.07
N ALA A 28 18.36 0.62 6.21
CA ALA A 28 17.70 0.53 4.91
C ALA A 28 18.39 1.48 3.93
N THR A 29 18.34 1.18 2.65
CA THR A 29 18.70 2.12 1.59
C THR A 29 17.52 3.10 1.42
N LEU A 30 17.77 4.39 1.63
CA LEU A 30 16.76 5.44 1.49
C LEU A 30 16.89 6.10 0.12
N ILE A 31 15.80 6.17 -0.63
CA ILE A 31 15.78 6.73 -1.98
C ILE A 31 14.67 7.79 -2.05
N CYS A 32 15.07 9.03 -2.38
CA CYS A 32 14.12 10.11 -2.63
C CYS A 32 13.74 10.08 -4.12
N ALA A 33 12.60 9.48 -4.45
CA ALA A 33 12.10 9.34 -5.81
C ALA A 33 10.59 9.10 -5.84
N GLU A 34 9.97 9.39 -6.98
CA GLU A 34 8.61 8.94 -7.28
C GLU A 34 8.62 7.42 -7.51
N ALA A 35 7.88 6.68 -6.69
CA ALA A 35 7.91 5.22 -6.69
C ALA A 35 7.48 4.60 -8.04
N GLN A 36 6.61 5.29 -8.79
CA GLN A 36 6.18 4.87 -10.14
C GLN A 36 7.25 5.05 -11.21
N GLU A 37 8.29 5.85 -10.96
CA GLU A 37 9.42 6.04 -11.88
C GLU A 37 10.52 5.00 -11.62
N VAL A 38 10.16 3.73 -11.74
CA VAL A 38 11.01 2.58 -11.37
C VAL A 38 12.39 2.63 -12.04
N GLU A 39 12.47 3.04 -13.29
CA GLU A 39 13.73 3.12 -14.04
C GLU A 39 14.74 4.12 -13.41
N GLY A 40 14.23 5.10 -12.64
CA GLY A 40 15.07 6.12 -12.02
C GLY A 40 15.77 5.67 -10.73
N TRP A 41 15.27 4.64 -10.07
CA TRP A 41 15.77 4.22 -8.75
C TRP A 41 16.05 2.72 -8.61
N HIS A 42 15.45 1.87 -9.45
CA HIS A 42 15.55 0.43 -9.35
C HIS A 42 16.83 -0.07 -10.04
N ASN A 43 17.58 -0.91 -9.36
CA ASN A 43 18.85 -1.45 -9.86
C ASN A 43 18.71 -2.73 -10.71
N GLY A 44 17.47 -3.18 -10.98
CA GLY A 44 17.17 -4.41 -11.73
C GLY A 44 17.03 -5.66 -10.87
N GLU A 45 17.32 -5.62 -9.56
CA GLU A 45 17.13 -6.75 -8.66
C GLU A 45 15.69 -6.80 -8.14
N LEU A 46 14.99 -7.91 -8.39
CA LEU A 46 13.61 -8.10 -7.97
C LEU A 46 13.50 -8.26 -6.44
N PHE A 47 12.40 -7.78 -5.88
CA PHE A 47 12.11 -7.85 -4.44
C PHE A 47 11.33 -9.11 -4.06
N ASP A 48 11.67 -9.70 -2.92
CA ASP A 48 10.91 -10.83 -2.35
C ASP A 48 9.61 -10.35 -1.68
N ARG A 49 9.61 -9.13 -1.14
CA ARG A 49 8.50 -8.53 -0.42
C ARG A 49 8.41 -7.03 -0.72
N ILE A 50 7.21 -6.56 -1.01
CA ILE A 50 6.93 -5.15 -1.23
C ILE A 50 5.78 -4.74 -0.31
N LEU A 51 5.95 -3.63 0.40
CA LEU A 51 4.87 -2.90 1.05
C LEU A 51 4.62 -1.63 0.24
N LEU A 52 3.44 -1.51 -0.32
CA LEU A 52 2.97 -0.32 -1.03
C LEU A 52 1.95 0.40 -0.15
N ASP A 53 2.42 1.43 0.57
CA ASP A 53 1.56 2.42 1.26
C ASP A 53 1.17 3.48 0.22
N ALA A 54 0.04 3.24 -0.46
CA ALA A 54 -0.33 4.01 -1.64
C ALA A 54 -0.88 5.41 -1.28
N PRO A 55 -0.54 6.45 -2.06
CA PRO A 55 -1.16 7.76 -1.91
C PRO A 55 -2.68 7.62 -2.08
N CYS A 56 -3.46 8.17 -1.14
CA CYS A 56 -4.90 8.02 -1.11
C CYS A 56 -5.60 9.27 -0.56
N SER A 57 -6.94 9.26 -0.54
CA SER A 57 -7.75 10.36 -0.01
C SER A 57 -7.55 10.63 1.48
N ALA A 58 -6.95 9.69 2.22
CA ALA A 58 -6.74 9.73 3.67
C ALA A 58 -8.05 9.82 4.50
N THR A 59 -9.18 9.43 3.94
CA THR A 59 -10.50 9.54 4.60
C THR A 59 -10.65 8.65 5.83
N GLY A 60 -9.80 7.63 5.97
CA GLY A 60 -9.77 6.76 7.15
C GLY A 60 -9.20 7.43 8.41
N VAL A 61 -8.40 8.50 8.28
CA VAL A 61 -7.75 9.19 9.39
C VAL A 61 -8.43 10.49 9.79
N ILE A 62 -9.69 10.71 9.39
CA ILE A 62 -10.49 11.90 9.66
C ILE A 62 -10.66 12.22 11.15
N ARG A 63 -10.51 11.23 12.04
CA ARG A 63 -10.56 11.43 13.49
C ARG A 63 -9.39 12.27 13.99
N ARG A 64 -8.22 12.10 13.38
CA ARG A 64 -6.99 12.87 13.69
C ARG A 64 -6.84 14.12 12.84
N HIS A 65 -7.40 14.08 11.64
CA HIS A 65 -7.32 15.12 10.62
C HIS A 65 -8.73 15.50 10.14
N PRO A 66 -9.56 16.18 10.97
CA PRO A 66 -10.95 16.49 10.64
C PRO A 66 -11.12 17.45 9.46
N ASP A 67 -10.07 18.19 9.12
CA ASP A 67 -9.98 19.07 7.95
C ASP A 67 -10.12 18.32 6.61
N ILE A 68 -9.77 17.03 6.55
CA ILE A 68 -9.94 16.17 5.37
C ILE A 68 -11.39 16.22 4.85
N ARG A 69 -12.38 16.28 5.73
CA ARG A 69 -13.81 16.37 5.36
C ARG A 69 -14.15 17.60 4.50
N TRP A 70 -13.38 18.66 4.64
CA TRP A 70 -13.59 19.92 3.96
C TRP A 70 -12.67 20.11 2.76
N LEU A 71 -11.47 19.53 2.83
CA LEU A 71 -10.43 19.67 1.81
C LEU A 71 -10.63 18.68 0.66
N ARG A 72 -11.13 17.46 0.93
CA ARG A 72 -11.34 16.44 -0.12
C ARG A 72 -12.60 16.69 -0.92
N GLN A 73 -12.45 16.59 -2.24
CA GLN A 73 -13.53 16.68 -3.21
C GLN A 73 -13.68 15.34 -3.95
N ALA A 74 -14.87 15.07 -4.48
CA ALA A 74 -15.13 13.86 -5.26
C ALA A 74 -14.21 13.78 -6.50
N SER A 75 -13.81 14.91 -7.07
CA SER A 75 -12.87 15.00 -8.19
C SER A 75 -11.46 14.51 -7.87
N ASP A 76 -11.07 14.43 -6.59
CA ASP A 76 -9.73 14.01 -6.18
C ASP A 76 -9.57 12.48 -6.25
N ILE A 77 -10.68 11.73 -6.22
CA ILE A 77 -10.64 10.26 -6.09
C ILE A 77 -10.13 9.61 -7.38
N ALA A 78 -10.67 9.98 -8.53
CA ALA A 78 -10.30 9.36 -9.80
C ALA A 78 -8.79 9.52 -10.14
N PRO A 79 -8.15 10.69 -9.96
CA PRO A 79 -6.70 10.83 -10.11
C PRO A 79 -5.90 9.94 -9.15
N LEU A 80 -6.32 9.83 -7.87
CA LEU A 80 -5.65 8.96 -6.89
C LEU A 80 -5.75 7.48 -7.28
N VAL A 81 -6.93 7.03 -7.70
CA VAL A 81 -7.16 5.67 -8.20
C VAL A 81 -6.24 5.35 -9.39
N ALA A 82 -6.07 6.30 -10.32
CA ALA A 82 -5.16 6.13 -11.46
C ALA A 82 -3.70 5.98 -11.03
N ILE A 83 -3.23 6.81 -10.08
CA ILE A 83 -1.87 6.71 -9.52
C ILE A 83 -1.69 5.37 -8.78
N GLN A 84 -2.67 4.94 -8.00
CA GLN A 84 -2.64 3.66 -7.28
C GLN A 84 -2.54 2.48 -8.26
N ALA A 85 -3.30 2.51 -9.36
CA ALA A 85 -3.24 1.49 -10.41
C ALA A 85 -1.84 1.42 -11.02
N GLN A 86 -1.25 2.56 -11.37
CA GLN A 86 0.10 2.63 -11.90
C GLN A 86 1.14 2.09 -10.92
N LEU A 87 1.07 2.46 -9.64
CA LEU A 87 1.96 1.97 -8.60
C LEU A 87 1.85 0.45 -8.41
N LEU A 88 0.63 -0.09 -8.35
CA LEU A 88 0.41 -1.54 -8.25
C LEU A 88 1.08 -2.26 -9.42
N GLN A 89 0.88 -1.77 -10.64
CA GLN A 89 1.46 -2.33 -11.86
C GLN A 89 2.99 -2.32 -11.82
N GLN A 90 3.60 -1.20 -11.45
CA GLN A 90 5.05 -1.06 -11.36
C GLN A 90 5.64 -1.96 -10.27
N MET A 91 5.04 -1.99 -9.09
CA MET A 91 5.49 -2.82 -7.99
C MET A 91 5.35 -4.32 -8.30
N TRP A 92 4.32 -4.72 -9.05
CA TRP A 92 4.16 -6.09 -9.50
C TRP A 92 5.26 -6.54 -10.46
N GLN A 93 5.71 -5.64 -11.35
CA GLN A 93 6.79 -5.95 -12.29
C GLN A 93 8.11 -6.27 -11.58
N ILE A 94 8.45 -5.52 -10.54
CA ILE A 94 9.69 -5.69 -9.77
C ILE A 94 9.58 -6.69 -8.61
N LEU A 95 8.41 -7.32 -8.44
CA LEU A 95 8.21 -8.40 -7.47
C LEU A 95 8.67 -9.73 -8.08
N LYS A 96 9.48 -10.50 -7.33
CA LYS A 96 9.90 -11.85 -7.73
C LYS A 96 8.72 -12.81 -7.90
N PRO A 97 8.82 -13.80 -8.77
CA PRO A 97 8.01 -15.02 -8.66
C PRO A 97 8.17 -15.63 -7.25
N GLY A 98 7.07 -16.03 -6.61
CA GLY A 98 7.05 -16.44 -5.19
C GLY A 98 7.02 -15.27 -4.19
N GLY A 99 7.09 -14.03 -4.68
CA GLY A 99 7.06 -12.82 -3.86
C GLY A 99 5.66 -12.44 -3.36
N LYS A 100 5.62 -11.53 -2.38
CA LYS A 100 4.36 -10.99 -1.83
C LYS A 100 4.37 -9.48 -1.84
N LEU A 101 3.24 -8.89 -2.23
CA LEU A 101 2.98 -7.46 -2.21
C LEU A 101 1.83 -7.17 -1.25
N LEU A 102 2.09 -6.35 -0.24
CA LEU A 102 1.06 -5.82 0.64
C LEU A 102 0.68 -4.42 0.15
N TYR A 103 -0.55 -4.28 -0.32
CA TYR A 103 -1.15 -2.99 -0.65
C TYR A 103 -1.85 -2.43 0.57
N ALA A 104 -1.61 -1.17 0.89
CA ALA A 104 -2.22 -0.47 2.01
C ALA A 104 -2.69 0.93 1.61
N THR A 105 -3.81 1.37 2.17
CA THR A 105 -4.30 2.75 2.14
C THR A 105 -4.88 3.15 3.48
N CYS A 106 -4.87 4.44 3.79
CA CYS A 106 -5.67 5.01 4.88
C CYS A 106 -6.98 5.62 4.35
N SER A 107 -7.61 4.96 3.37
CA SER A 107 -8.90 5.33 2.79
C SER A 107 -10.02 4.39 3.23
N ILE A 108 -11.25 4.91 3.22
CA ILE A 108 -12.47 4.12 3.38
C ILE A 108 -13.25 3.95 2.06
N PHE A 109 -12.78 4.55 0.97
CA PHE A 109 -13.46 4.47 -0.31
C PHE A 109 -13.18 3.15 -1.03
N PRO A 110 -14.22 2.41 -1.45
CA PRO A 110 -14.05 1.16 -2.17
C PRO A 110 -13.26 1.29 -3.47
N GLU A 111 -13.34 2.44 -4.14
CA GLU A 111 -12.64 2.76 -5.39
C GLU A 111 -11.11 2.72 -5.21
N GLU A 112 -10.62 3.18 -4.07
CA GLU A 112 -9.20 3.17 -3.72
C GLU A 112 -8.75 1.83 -3.12
N ASN A 113 -9.69 0.97 -2.72
CA ASN A 113 -9.49 -0.23 -1.92
C ASN A 113 -9.87 -1.51 -2.70
N ALA A 114 -11.01 -2.13 -2.37
CA ALA A 114 -11.40 -3.42 -2.92
C ALA A 114 -11.61 -3.39 -4.45
N GLN A 115 -12.17 -2.32 -5.00
CA GLN A 115 -12.35 -2.17 -6.44
C GLN A 115 -11.02 -2.01 -7.17
N GLN A 116 -10.04 -1.31 -6.55
CA GLN A 116 -8.70 -1.18 -7.09
C GLN A 116 -8.00 -2.54 -7.19
N ILE A 117 -8.08 -3.36 -6.15
CA ILE A 117 -7.48 -4.70 -6.15
C ILE A 117 -8.24 -5.63 -7.10
N GLN A 118 -9.57 -5.54 -7.17
CA GLN A 118 -10.37 -6.31 -8.13
C GLN A 118 -9.94 -6.02 -9.57
N ALA A 119 -9.84 -4.74 -9.95
CA ALA A 119 -9.40 -4.34 -11.27
C ALA A 119 -7.97 -4.80 -11.59
N PHE A 120 -7.10 -4.81 -10.57
CA PHE A 120 -5.73 -5.33 -10.71
C PHE A 120 -5.71 -6.82 -10.99
N ILE A 121 -6.49 -7.64 -10.26
CA ILE A 121 -6.55 -9.10 -10.45
C ILE A 121 -7.16 -9.47 -11.79
N GLU A 122 -8.13 -8.71 -12.28
CA GLU A 122 -8.71 -8.92 -13.62
C GLU A 122 -7.66 -8.75 -14.73
N GLN A 123 -6.67 -7.88 -14.53
CA GLN A 123 -5.53 -7.70 -15.45
C GLN A 123 -4.39 -8.68 -15.19
N HIS A 124 -4.32 -9.24 -13.97
CA HIS A 124 -3.30 -10.18 -13.51
C HIS A 124 -3.94 -11.45 -12.94
N PRO A 125 -4.53 -12.32 -13.79
CA PRO A 125 -5.23 -13.52 -13.32
C PRO A 125 -4.31 -14.52 -12.61
N GLU A 126 -2.99 -14.36 -12.74
CA GLU A 126 -2.00 -15.13 -11.98
C GLU A 126 -1.82 -14.64 -10.54
N ALA A 127 -2.28 -13.43 -10.22
CA ALA A 127 -2.15 -12.86 -8.87
C ALA A 127 -3.11 -13.56 -7.89
N GLU A 128 -2.57 -14.06 -6.80
CA GLU A 128 -3.35 -14.72 -5.75
C GLU A 128 -3.54 -13.79 -4.55
N ILE A 129 -4.78 -13.71 -4.06
CA ILE A 129 -5.05 -13.03 -2.78
C ILE A 129 -4.76 -13.99 -1.64
N ILE A 130 -3.92 -13.57 -0.70
CA ILE A 130 -3.65 -14.33 0.52
C ILE A 130 -4.49 -13.75 1.66
N ALA A 131 -5.12 -14.63 2.43
CA ALA A 131 -5.80 -14.23 3.65
C ALA A 131 -4.83 -13.55 4.63
N LEU A 132 -5.25 -12.41 5.16
CA LEU A 132 -4.55 -11.75 6.25
C LEU A 132 -4.72 -12.52 7.56
N PRO A 133 -3.85 -12.31 8.57
CA PRO A 133 -3.94 -13.00 9.85
C PRO A 133 -5.33 -12.90 10.49
N PRO A 134 -5.90 -14.00 11.03
CA PRO A 134 -7.26 -14.04 11.59
C PRO A 134 -7.50 -13.00 12.69
N GLU A 135 -6.46 -12.63 13.43
CA GLU A 135 -6.51 -11.63 14.51
C GLU A 135 -6.98 -10.26 14.01
N LEU A 136 -6.69 -9.95 12.75
CA LEU A 136 -7.11 -8.70 12.13
C LEU A 136 -8.59 -8.72 11.70
N HIS A 137 -9.19 -9.90 11.56
CA HIS A 137 -10.59 -10.02 11.14
C HIS A 137 -11.57 -9.57 12.22
N SER A 138 -11.19 -9.59 13.50
CA SER A 138 -12.02 -9.11 14.61
C SER A 138 -12.33 -7.60 14.53
N VAL A 139 -11.55 -6.85 13.79
CA VAL A 139 -11.70 -5.40 13.59
C VAL A 139 -12.17 -5.04 12.18
N SER A 140 -12.35 -6.03 11.30
CA SER A 140 -12.85 -5.85 9.94
C SER A 140 -14.37 -5.69 9.93
N THR A 141 -14.86 -4.85 9.01
CA THR A 141 -16.30 -4.63 8.81
C THR A 141 -16.85 -5.32 7.57
N ALA A 142 -16.00 -5.90 6.73
CA ALA A 142 -16.42 -6.46 5.44
C ALA A 142 -16.29 -7.99 5.42
N THR A 143 -17.40 -8.68 5.21
CA THR A 143 -17.50 -10.15 5.21
C THR A 143 -17.21 -10.82 3.85
N ASN A 144 -17.17 -10.04 2.75
CA ASN A 144 -17.00 -10.58 1.38
C ASN A 144 -15.96 -9.79 0.58
N ALA A 145 -15.05 -9.11 1.24
CA ALA A 145 -14.19 -8.19 0.55
C ALA A 145 -12.87 -8.84 0.13
N ILE A 146 -12.45 -8.50 -1.04
CA ILE A 146 -11.07 -8.57 -1.46
C ILE A 146 -10.25 -7.71 -0.50
N GLY A 147 -9.39 -8.33 0.33
CA GLY A 147 -8.65 -7.63 1.37
C GLY A 147 -9.43 -7.39 2.67
N LEU A 148 -8.90 -6.51 3.49
CA LEU A 148 -9.40 -6.20 4.84
C LEU A 148 -9.65 -4.69 4.96
N GLN A 149 -10.90 -4.30 5.22
CA GLN A 149 -11.25 -2.91 5.52
C GLN A 149 -11.47 -2.73 7.02
N ILE A 150 -10.75 -1.79 7.62
CA ILE A 150 -10.97 -1.29 8.97
C ILE A 150 -11.62 0.09 8.83
N LEU A 151 -12.78 0.30 9.45
CA LEU A 151 -13.42 1.61 9.48
C LEU A 151 -12.98 2.42 10.70
N PRO A 152 -12.96 3.76 10.60
CA PRO A 152 -12.64 4.63 11.72
C PRO A 152 -13.52 4.34 12.93
N GLY A 153 -12.91 4.11 14.10
CA GLY A 153 -13.59 3.80 15.35
C GLY A 153 -13.65 2.32 15.70
N ASN A 154 -13.50 1.41 14.75
CA ASN A 154 -13.42 -0.02 15.04
C ASN A 154 -12.17 -0.32 15.85
N GLY A 155 -12.34 -0.97 17.02
CA GLY A 155 -11.22 -1.21 17.93
C GLY A 155 -10.49 0.06 18.38
N ASN A 156 -11.16 1.21 18.33
CA ASN A 156 -10.60 2.55 18.59
C ASN A 156 -9.45 2.95 17.63
N MET A 157 -9.38 2.31 16.45
CA MET A 157 -8.37 2.57 15.42
C MET A 157 -8.85 3.59 14.38
N ASP A 158 -7.91 4.05 13.56
CA ASP A 158 -8.21 4.74 12.31
C ASP A 158 -8.67 3.77 11.22
N GLY A 159 -9.21 4.31 10.14
CA GLY A 159 -9.59 3.51 8.98
C GLY A 159 -8.39 3.18 8.11
N PHE A 160 -8.25 1.89 7.77
CA PHE A 160 -7.22 1.38 6.87
C PHE A 160 -7.78 0.27 6.00
N TYR A 161 -7.17 0.11 4.85
CA TYR A 161 -7.39 -1.04 3.99
C TYR A 161 -6.09 -1.77 3.73
N TYR A 162 -6.15 -3.10 3.67
CA TYR A 162 -5.01 -3.97 3.38
C TYR A 162 -5.41 -5.08 2.43
N ALA A 163 -4.58 -5.34 1.41
CA ALA A 163 -4.67 -6.52 0.56
C ALA A 163 -3.30 -7.14 0.36
N LEU A 164 -3.17 -8.43 0.64
CA LEU A 164 -1.93 -9.18 0.46
C LEU A 164 -2.02 -10.01 -0.82
N LEU A 165 -1.17 -9.68 -1.78
CA LEU A 165 -1.07 -10.35 -3.07
C LEU A 165 0.18 -11.23 -3.10
N HIS A 166 0.05 -12.39 -3.73
CA HIS A 166 1.13 -13.33 -4.00
C HIS A 166 1.33 -13.49 -5.51
N LYS A 167 2.55 -13.44 -5.95
CA LYS A 167 2.96 -13.73 -7.33
C LYS A 167 3.46 -15.17 -7.36
N PRO A 168 2.71 -16.12 -7.96
CA PRO A 168 3.13 -17.52 -7.99
C PRO A 168 4.49 -17.69 -8.65
N SER A 169 5.23 -18.71 -8.22
CA SER A 169 6.43 -19.15 -8.95
C SER A 169 6.00 -19.73 -10.30
N GLN A 170 6.66 -19.33 -11.37
CA GLN A 170 6.44 -19.99 -12.66
C GLN A 170 6.92 -21.44 -12.53
N SER A 171 6.02 -22.37 -12.85
CA SER A 171 6.31 -23.81 -12.86
C SER A 171 7.22 -24.15 -14.03
#